data_e2d0d3ff995a03d4c11764abb07a14c0
#
_entry.id   e2d0d3ff995a03d4c11764abb07a14c0
#
_cell.length_a   1.000
_cell.length_b   1.000
_cell.length_c   1.000
_cell.angle_alpha   90.00
_cell.angle_beta   90.00
_cell.angle_gamma   90.00
#
_symmetry.space_group_name_H-M   'P 1'
#
loop_
_entity.id
_entity.type
_entity.pdbx_description
1 polymer ?
#
loop_
_entity_poly.entity_id
_entity_poly.type
_entity_poly.pdbx_seq_one_letter_code
_entity_poly.pdbx_strand_id
1 'polypeptide(L)'
;MIPSAHIVGWRSLAPWISHAQVEQDLIMSRALVAIFQEPFLAGKLAFRGGTALNKLHFNPPRRYSEDIDLVQIEPGGIGPVIDKIQGILGEFLGKPRRNQAEGTVTLIYRMESEGSPVVSMRLKVEINTREHFSVEGFRKIPFSVDSRWFQGNCEITTYTIEELLGTKTRALYQRRKGRDLIDLWLGLTEGKASAERVVEIFRRYMDFEGNTVDGKTYEKNLREKMKHPGFASDIESLLPDGASYDLDAAFDYVVREIVSRIDKTSP
;
A
#
# COMPACT_ATOMS: atom_id res chain seq x y z
N MET A 1 2.03 -3.05 -24.55
CA MET A 1 2.94 -4.20 -24.59
C MET A 1 4.34 -3.72 -24.24
N ILE A 2 4.95 -4.29 -23.19
CA ILE A 2 6.28 -3.89 -22.70
C ILE A 2 7.29 -4.89 -23.24
N PRO A 3 8.28 -4.52 -24.05
CA PRO A 3 9.31 -5.47 -24.51
C PRO A 3 9.99 -6.18 -23.34
N SER A 4 10.14 -7.49 -23.41
CA SER A 4 10.68 -8.33 -22.33
C SER A 4 12.02 -7.83 -21.76
N ALA A 5 12.90 -7.28 -22.62
CA ALA A 5 14.17 -6.69 -22.19
C ALA A 5 14.01 -5.52 -21.21
N HIS A 6 12.91 -4.74 -21.31
CA HIS A 6 12.63 -3.62 -20.40
C HIS A 6 12.12 -4.13 -19.05
N ILE A 7 11.35 -5.21 -19.04
CA ILE A 7 10.88 -5.87 -17.81
C ILE A 7 12.10 -6.48 -17.07
N VAL A 8 12.99 -7.15 -17.77
CA VAL A 8 14.23 -7.69 -17.18
C VAL A 8 15.10 -6.58 -16.59
N GLY A 9 15.23 -5.45 -17.30
CA GLY A 9 15.96 -4.29 -16.78
C GLY A 9 15.35 -3.68 -15.50
N TRP A 10 14.02 -3.78 -15.34
CA TRP A 10 13.32 -3.27 -14.16
C TRP A 10 13.49 -4.15 -12.91
N ARG A 11 13.90 -5.41 -13.07
CA ARG A 11 14.06 -6.36 -11.96
C ARG A 11 15.04 -5.89 -10.87
N SER A 12 16.00 -5.04 -11.19
CA SER A 12 16.91 -4.45 -10.19
C SER A 12 16.21 -3.56 -9.17
N LEU A 13 15.10 -2.93 -9.56
CA LEU A 13 14.26 -2.08 -8.71
C LEU A 13 13.01 -2.81 -8.18
N ALA A 14 12.63 -3.91 -8.80
CA ALA A 14 11.48 -4.73 -8.46
C ALA A 14 11.90 -6.21 -8.41
N PRO A 15 12.57 -6.66 -7.33
CA PRO A 15 13.22 -7.97 -7.23
C PRO A 15 12.22 -9.11 -6.99
N TRP A 16 11.11 -9.09 -7.73
CA TRP A 16 10.04 -10.08 -7.58
C TRP A 16 10.37 -11.38 -8.32
N ILE A 17 9.89 -12.50 -7.77
CA ILE A 17 10.12 -13.84 -8.33
C ILE A 17 9.51 -13.95 -9.72
N SER A 18 8.24 -13.59 -9.85
CA SER A 18 7.50 -13.70 -11.11
C SER A 18 7.82 -12.57 -12.08
N HIS A 19 8.05 -12.93 -13.36
CA HIS A 19 8.21 -11.94 -14.43
C HIS A 19 6.97 -11.03 -14.57
N ALA A 20 5.77 -11.60 -14.41
CA ALA A 20 4.52 -10.85 -14.42
C ALA A 20 4.42 -9.84 -13.25
N GLN A 21 4.96 -10.17 -12.06
CA GLN A 21 5.02 -9.23 -10.95
C GLN A 21 5.96 -8.05 -11.24
N VAL A 22 7.09 -8.29 -11.89
CA VAL A 22 8.03 -7.22 -12.30
C VAL A 22 7.39 -6.32 -13.35
N GLU A 23 6.69 -6.91 -14.32
CA GLU A 23 5.95 -6.18 -15.35
C GLU A 23 4.82 -5.33 -14.73
N GLN A 24 4.03 -5.92 -13.85
CA GLN A 24 2.95 -5.19 -13.15
C GLN A 24 3.49 -4.06 -12.28
N ASP A 25 4.63 -4.26 -11.63
CA ASP A 25 5.31 -3.22 -10.84
C ASP A 25 5.73 -2.02 -11.71
N LEU A 26 6.27 -2.27 -12.91
CA LEU A 26 6.64 -1.22 -13.86
C LEU A 26 5.41 -0.46 -14.38
N ILE A 27 4.34 -1.18 -14.73
CA ILE A 27 3.07 -0.59 -15.15
C ILE A 27 2.48 0.28 -14.04
N MET A 28 2.46 -0.23 -12.82
CA MET A 28 1.96 0.49 -11.64
C MET A 28 2.80 1.73 -11.35
N SER A 29 4.12 1.65 -11.51
CA SER A 29 5.02 2.80 -11.32
C SER A 29 4.75 3.90 -12.36
N ARG A 30 4.51 3.54 -13.63
CA ARG A 30 4.05 4.48 -14.66
C ARG A 30 2.70 5.10 -14.31
N ALA A 31 1.75 4.29 -13.81
CA ALA A 31 0.43 4.78 -13.42
C ALA A 31 0.51 5.80 -12.27
N LEU A 32 1.38 5.57 -11.28
CA LEU A 32 1.62 6.52 -10.18
C LEU A 32 2.18 7.85 -10.71
N VAL A 33 3.19 7.80 -11.60
CA VAL A 33 3.71 9.01 -12.23
C VAL A 33 2.62 9.75 -12.99
N ALA A 34 1.83 9.06 -13.80
CA ALA A 34 0.76 9.67 -14.59
C ALA A 34 -0.33 10.32 -13.71
N ILE A 35 -0.70 9.68 -12.59
CA ILE A 35 -1.69 10.23 -11.65
C ILE A 35 -1.14 11.49 -10.96
N PHE A 36 0.09 11.46 -10.44
CA PHE A 36 0.62 12.54 -9.62
C PHE A 36 1.34 13.64 -10.42
N GLN A 37 1.61 13.45 -11.71
CA GLN A 37 1.97 14.53 -12.62
C GLN A 37 0.79 15.42 -13.00
N GLU A 38 -0.43 14.91 -12.90
CA GLU A 38 -1.62 15.67 -13.21
C GLU A 38 -1.98 16.58 -12.01
N PRO A 39 -1.94 17.92 -12.15
CA PRO A 39 -2.06 18.85 -11.02
C PRO A 39 -3.39 18.72 -10.26
N PHE A 40 -4.49 18.47 -10.96
CA PHE A 40 -5.79 18.31 -10.34
C PHE A 40 -5.82 17.06 -9.45
N LEU A 41 -5.30 15.92 -9.93
CA LEU A 41 -5.26 14.67 -9.16
C LEU A 41 -4.28 14.75 -7.99
N ALA A 42 -3.08 15.31 -8.22
CA ALA A 42 -2.08 15.53 -7.18
C ALA A 42 -2.58 16.42 -6.04
N GLY A 43 -3.49 17.37 -6.35
CA GLY A 43 -4.14 18.24 -5.37
C GLY A 43 -5.37 17.63 -4.69
N LYS A 44 -5.87 16.46 -5.15
CA LYS A 44 -7.09 15.83 -4.62
C LYS A 44 -6.87 14.46 -3.99
N LEU A 45 -5.72 13.84 -4.22
CA LEU A 45 -5.45 12.47 -3.83
C LEU A 45 -4.18 12.36 -2.99
N ALA A 46 -4.19 11.45 -2.01
CA ALA A 46 -3.01 10.99 -1.31
C ALA A 46 -2.85 9.47 -1.50
N PHE A 47 -1.62 9.04 -1.73
CA PHE A 47 -1.26 7.62 -1.89
C PHE A 47 -1.00 6.99 -0.53
N ARG A 48 -1.56 5.79 -0.31
CA ARG A 48 -1.43 5.05 0.95
C ARG A 48 -1.30 3.55 0.75
N GLY A 49 -1.43 2.80 1.82
CA GLY A 49 -1.45 1.34 1.79
C GLY A 49 -0.07 0.70 1.73
N GLY A 50 -0.06 -0.61 1.45
CA GLY A 50 1.18 -1.38 1.40
C GLY A 50 2.09 -0.97 0.25
N THR A 51 1.51 -0.55 -0.87
CA THR A 51 2.28 -0.10 -2.03
C THR A 51 2.99 1.21 -1.75
N ALA A 52 2.32 2.18 -1.10
CA ALA A 52 2.95 3.44 -0.69
C ALA A 52 4.11 3.17 0.28
N LEU A 53 3.90 2.33 1.30
CA LEU A 53 4.95 1.97 2.24
C LEU A 53 6.17 1.36 1.53
N ASN A 54 5.96 0.37 0.64
CA ASN A 54 7.06 -0.32 -0.01
C ASN A 54 7.76 0.52 -1.09
N LYS A 55 7.04 1.37 -1.83
CA LYS A 55 7.65 2.19 -2.89
C LYS A 55 8.27 3.49 -2.43
N LEU A 56 7.81 4.06 -1.31
CA LEU A 56 8.24 5.37 -0.87
C LEU A 56 9.15 5.35 0.36
N HIS A 57 9.11 4.28 1.17
CA HIS A 57 9.84 4.23 2.43
C HIS A 57 10.88 3.10 2.51
N PHE A 58 10.88 2.17 1.54
CA PHE A 58 11.90 1.12 1.47
C PHE A 58 12.64 1.14 0.12
N ASN A 59 13.96 1.09 0.17
CA ASN A 59 14.81 0.98 -1.01
C ASN A 59 15.92 -0.05 -0.77
N PRO A 60 15.87 -1.23 -1.39
CA PRO A 60 14.81 -1.72 -2.29
C PRO A 60 13.51 -2.03 -1.55
N PRO A 61 12.36 -2.14 -2.28
CA PRO A 61 11.09 -2.53 -1.68
C PRO A 61 11.18 -3.93 -1.07
N ARG A 62 10.52 -4.14 0.07
CA ARG A 62 10.66 -5.36 0.88
C ARG A 62 9.71 -6.48 0.49
N ARG A 63 8.61 -6.14 -0.13
CA ARG A 63 7.65 -7.09 -0.69
C ARG A 63 6.91 -6.53 -1.89
N TYR A 64 6.43 -7.42 -2.73
CA TYR A 64 5.52 -7.09 -3.82
C TYR A 64 4.19 -6.54 -3.28
N SER A 65 3.65 -5.59 -4.00
CA SER A 65 2.31 -5.04 -3.77
C SER A 65 1.70 -4.64 -5.11
N GLU A 66 0.40 -4.93 -5.30
CA GLU A 66 -0.23 -4.93 -6.62
C GLU A 66 -1.32 -3.87 -6.82
N ASP A 67 -1.74 -3.19 -5.74
CA ASP A 67 -2.83 -2.24 -5.75
C ASP A 67 -2.31 -0.81 -5.55
N ILE A 68 -2.96 0.16 -6.19
CA ILE A 68 -2.80 1.59 -5.91
C ILE A 68 -3.96 2.01 -4.99
N ASP A 69 -3.63 2.22 -3.70
CA ASP A 69 -4.59 2.69 -2.71
C ASP A 69 -4.48 4.22 -2.58
N LEU A 70 -5.56 4.92 -2.88
CA LEU A 70 -5.65 6.38 -2.82
C LEU A 70 -6.70 6.82 -1.81
N VAL A 71 -6.56 8.03 -1.31
CA VAL A 71 -7.55 8.71 -0.47
C VAL A 71 -7.87 10.04 -1.11
N GLN A 72 -9.15 10.37 -1.23
CA GLN A 72 -9.59 11.71 -1.56
C GLN A 72 -9.36 12.61 -0.34
N ILE A 73 -8.45 13.59 -0.43
CA ILE A 73 -8.00 14.39 0.72
C ILE A 73 -9.00 15.45 1.18
N GLU A 74 -9.97 15.80 0.34
CA GLU A 74 -11.03 16.75 0.66
C GLU A 74 -12.40 16.17 0.33
N PRO A 75 -13.43 16.42 1.14
CA PRO A 75 -14.81 16.05 0.82
C PRO A 75 -15.26 16.64 -0.52
N GLY A 76 -16.01 15.90 -1.31
CA GLY A 76 -16.57 16.38 -2.57
C GLY A 76 -16.95 15.26 -3.52
N GLY A 77 -17.52 15.62 -4.66
CA GLY A 77 -17.91 14.66 -5.69
C GLY A 77 -16.68 13.96 -6.29
N ILE A 78 -16.67 12.64 -6.27
CA ILE A 78 -15.56 11.83 -6.79
C ILE A 78 -15.56 11.69 -8.32
N GLY A 79 -16.67 12.03 -9.00
CA GLY A 79 -16.83 11.89 -10.46
C GLY A 79 -15.66 12.48 -11.26
N PRO A 80 -15.35 13.79 -11.12
CA PRO A 80 -14.26 14.41 -11.86
C PRO A 80 -12.89 13.74 -11.65
N VAL A 81 -12.62 13.23 -10.44
CA VAL A 81 -11.38 12.49 -10.14
C VAL A 81 -11.34 11.18 -10.90
N ILE A 82 -12.46 10.43 -10.91
CA ILE A 82 -12.58 9.16 -11.63
C ILE A 82 -12.40 9.39 -13.14
N ASP A 83 -13.10 10.38 -13.71
CA ASP A 83 -13.04 10.68 -15.14
C ASP A 83 -11.63 11.05 -15.58
N LYS A 84 -10.92 11.84 -14.76
CA LYS A 84 -9.55 12.21 -15.03
C LYS A 84 -8.59 11.01 -14.96
N ILE A 85 -8.70 10.16 -13.93
CA ILE A 85 -7.90 8.92 -13.83
C ILE A 85 -8.17 8.00 -15.02
N GLN A 86 -9.43 7.81 -15.40
CA GLN A 86 -9.80 6.97 -16.54
C GLN A 86 -9.25 7.52 -17.86
N GLY A 87 -9.26 8.85 -18.05
CA GLY A 87 -8.67 9.49 -19.22
C GLY A 87 -7.18 9.20 -19.30
N ILE A 88 -6.43 9.47 -18.24
CA ILE A 88 -4.96 9.34 -18.21
C ILE A 88 -4.50 7.89 -18.29
N LEU A 89 -5.05 7.01 -17.46
CA LEU A 89 -4.65 5.60 -17.44
C LEU A 89 -5.21 4.85 -18.64
N GLY A 90 -6.35 5.28 -19.18
CA GLY A 90 -6.98 4.67 -20.34
C GLY A 90 -6.14 4.71 -21.59
N GLU A 91 -5.23 5.68 -21.74
CA GLU A 91 -4.31 5.81 -22.88
C GLU A 91 -3.39 4.58 -23.05
N PHE A 92 -3.05 3.90 -21.96
CA PHE A 92 -2.14 2.74 -22.00
C PHE A 92 -2.68 1.47 -21.33
N LEU A 93 -3.74 1.55 -20.51
CA LEU A 93 -4.37 0.41 -19.84
C LEU A 93 -5.75 0.07 -20.40
N GLY A 94 -6.30 0.92 -21.26
CA GLY A 94 -7.65 0.77 -21.77
C GLY A 94 -8.73 1.10 -20.72
N LYS A 95 -9.96 0.66 -20.98
CA LYS A 95 -11.13 0.99 -20.16
C LYS A 95 -11.21 0.09 -18.91
N PRO A 96 -11.27 0.64 -17.68
CA PRO A 96 -11.40 -0.16 -16.48
C PRO A 96 -12.85 -0.63 -16.25
N ARG A 97 -12.99 -1.72 -15.49
CA ARG A 97 -14.24 -2.02 -14.79
C ARG A 97 -14.30 -1.13 -13.54
N ARG A 98 -15.40 -0.40 -13.38
CA ARG A 98 -15.67 0.41 -12.18
C ARG A 98 -16.59 -0.37 -11.24
N ASN A 99 -16.20 -0.43 -9.97
CA ASN A 99 -17.03 -0.85 -8.85
C ASN A 99 -17.13 0.32 -7.86
N GLN A 100 -18.31 0.48 -7.26
CA GLN A 100 -18.53 1.52 -6.24
C GLN A 100 -19.24 0.89 -5.07
N ALA A 101 -18.68 1.09 -3.88
CA ALA A 101 -19.30 0.76 -2.61
C ALA A 101 -19.35 2.02 -1.76
N GLU A 102 -20.03 1.97 -0.62
CA GLU A 102 -20.08 3.09 0.30
C GLU A 102 -18.65 3.45 0.77
N GLY A 103 -18.25 4.69 0.52
CA GLY A 103 -16.95 5.21 0.91
C GLY A 103 -15.76 4.73 0.10
N THR A 104 -15.97 3.99 -1.01
CA THR A 104 -14.87 3.47 -1.82
C THR A 104 -15.27 3.36 -3.29
N VAL A 105 -14.39 3.79 -4.18
CA VAL A 105 -14.49 3.55 -5.62
C VAL A 105 -13.27 2.75 -6.06
N THR A 106 -13.50 1.72 -6.87
CA THR A 106 -12.44 0.84 -7.38
C THR A 106 -12.48 0.81 -8.91
N LEU A 107 -11.34 1.09 -9.54
CA LEU A 107 -11.10 0.93 -10.97
C LEU A 107 -10.20 -0.29 -11.18
N ILE A 108 -10.62 -1.24 -12.01
CA ILE A 108 -9.89 -2.49 -12.27
C ILE A 108 -9.54 -2.51 -13.76
N TYR A 109 -8.26 -2.32 -14.05
CA TYR A 109 -7.67 -2.48 -15.38
C TYR A 109 -7.20 -3.92 -15.54
N ARG A 110 -7.56 -4.56 -16.65
CA ARG A 110 -7.14 -5.93 -16.97
C ARG A 110 -6.16 -5.91 -18.12
N MET A 111 -5.10 -6.68 -18.01
CA MET A 111 -4.05 -6.79 -19.01
C MET A 111 -3.49 -8.20 -19.04
N GLU A 112 -2.76 -8.53 -20.08
CA GLU A 112 -2.05 -9.79 -20.21
C GLU A 112 -0.54 -9.52 -20.13
N SER A 113 0.20 -10.43 -19.49
CA SER A 113 1.65 -10.32 -19.41
C SER A 113 2.31 -10.62 -20.75
N GLU A 114 3.49 -10.05 -20.97
CA GLU A 114 4.33 -10.33 -22.14
C GLU A 114 5.06 -11.68 -22.06
N GLY A 115 5.08 -12.28 -20.88
CA GLY A 115 5.76 -13.54 -20.64
C GLY A 115 5.09 -14.75 -21.30
N SER A 116 5.84 -15.85 -21.44
CA SER A 116 5.30 -17.16 -21.81
C SER A 116 5.46 -18.12 -20.62
N PRO A 117 4.37 -18.72 -20.12
CA PRO A 117 2.98 -18.55 -20.55
C PRO A 117 2.43 -17.15 -20.24
N VAL A 118 1.47 -16.70 -21.06
CA VAL A 118 0.73 -15.44 -20.83
C VAL A 118 -0.10 -15.57 -19.56
N VAL A 119 0.04 -14.60 -18.66
CA VAL A 119 -0.69 -14.53 -17.38
C VAL A 119 -1.61 -13.32 -17.39
N SER A 120 -2.87 -13.54 -16.98
CA SER A 120 -3.82 -12.43 -16.79
C SER A 120 -3.42 -11.62 -15.54
N MET A 121 -3.17 -10.34 -15.74
CA MET A 121 -2.84 -9.36 -14.70
C MET A 121 -3.96 -8.35 -14.53
N ARG A 122 -3.99 -7.70 -13.36
CA ARG A 122 -4.92 -6.60 -13.10
C ARG A 122 -4.24 -5.52 -12.28
N LEU A 123 -4.39 -4.27 -12.68
CA LEU A 123 -4.07 -3.13 -11.83
C LEU A 123 -5.37 -2.63 -11.19
N LYS A 124 -5.42 -2.63 -9.88
CA LYS A 124 -6.52 -2.11 -9.09
C LYS A 124 -6.13 -0.73 -8.56
N VAL A 125 -6.96 0.27 -8.85
CA VAL A 125 -6.87 1.61 -8.25
C VAL A 125 -8.09 1.77 -7.35
N GLU A 126 -7.86 1.83 -6.05
CA GLU A 126 -8.90 2.00 -5.04
C GLU A 126 -8.82 3.39 -4.43
N ILE A 127 -9.96 4.09 -4.36
CA ILE A 127 -10.05 5.44 -3.83
C ILE A 127 -11.00 5.44 -2.64
N ASN A 128 -10.46 5.68 -1.44
CA ASN A 128 -11.26 5.94 -0.25
C ASN A 128 -11.81 7.37 -0.31
N THR A 129 -13.11 7.50 -0.09
CA THR A 129 -13.85 8.77 -0.16
C THR A 129 -14.51 9.14 1.18
N ARG A 130 -13.96 8.63 2.30
CA ARG A 130 -14.48 8.88 3.66
C ARG A 130 -13.44 9.46 4.60
N GLU A 131 -12.19 9.04 4.51
CA GLU A 131 -11.10 9.44 5.41
C GLU A 131 -10.37 10.67 4.86
N HIS A 132 -11.06 11.81 4.81
CA HIS A 132 -10.53 13.07 4.25
C HIS A 132 -9.56 13.80 5.18
N PHE A 133 -8.77 13.08 5.97
CA PHE A 133 -7.88 13.68 6.95
C PHE A 133 -6.52 12.97 7.01
N SER A 134 -5.57 13.65 7.59
CA SER A 134 -4.30 13.10 8.05
C SER A 134 -4.04 13.61 9.48
N VAL A 135 -3.49 12.77 10.34
CA VAL A 135 -3.14 13.12 11.72
C VAL A 135 -1.88 13.98 11.77
N GLU A 136 -0.92 13.73 10.87
CA GLU A 136 0.38 14.42 10.83
C GLU A 136 0.54 15.38 9.65
N GLY A 137 -0.51 15.52 8.84
CA GLY A 137 -0.45 16.25 7.58
C GLY A 137 0.21 15.45 6.46
N PHE A 138 -0.19 15.76 5.24
CA PHE A 138 0.34 15.09 4.05
C PHE A 138 1.79 15.50 3.78
N ARG A 139 2.56 14.58 3.17
CA ARG A 139 3.92 14.79 2.70
C ARG A 139 3.97 14.67 1.18
N LYS A 140 4.95 15.32 0.59
CA LYS A 140 5.28 15.13 -0.82
C LYS A 140 6.62 14.41 -0.91
N ILE A 141 6.63 13.26 -1.55
CA ILE A 141 7.83 12.43 -1.72
C ILE A 141 8.16 12.37 -3.21
N PRO A 142 9.40 12.74 -3.61
CA PRO A 142 9.84 12.58 -4.99
C PRO A 142 9.78 11.12 -5.42
N PHE A 143 9.23 10.87 -6.58
CA PHE A 143 9.14 9.54 -7.17
C PHE A 143 9.51 9.60 -8.65
N SER A 144 10.35 8.68 -9.10
CA SER A 144 10.80 8.63 -10.48
C SER A 144 10.78 7.21 -11.02
N VAL A 145 10.50 7.10 -12.29
CA VAL A 145 10.64 5.88 -13.08
C VAL A 145 11.65 6.17 -14.18
N ASP A 146 12.76 5.44 -14.19
CA ASP A 146 13.77 5.48 -15.23
C ASP A 146 13.93 4.09 -15.83
N SER A 147 13.11 3.80 -16.82
CA SER A 147 13.21 2.59 -17.62
C SER A 147 13.24 2.94 -19.10
N ARG A 148 13.77 2.04 -19.92
CA ARG A 148 13.76 2.24 -21.39
C ARG A 148 12.35 2.24 -21.99
N TRP A 149 11.36 1.70 -21.26
CA TRP A 149 9.97 1.70 -21.69
C TRP A 149 9.22 2.98 -21.32
N PHE A 150 9.54 3.56 -20.16
CA PHE A 150 8.90 4.76 -19.66
C PHE A 150 9.86 5.53 -18.75
N GLN A 151 9.93 6.83 -18.92
CA GLN A 151 10.66 7.75 -18.05
C GLN A 151 9.72 8.85 -17.59
N GLY A 152 9.76 9.16 -16.31
CA GLY A 152 8.94 10.22 -15.72
C GLY A 152 9.22 10.37 -14.23
N ASN A 153 8.84 11.53 -13.70
CA ASN A 153 8.99 11.86 -12.30
C ASN A 153 7.79 12.68 -11.81
N CYS A 154 7.49 12.63 -10.53
CA CYS A 154 6.45 13.41 -9.89
C CYS A 154 6.76 13.58 -8.40
N GLU A 155 5.98 14.43 -7.73
CA GLU A 155 5.89 14.46 -6.29
C GLU A 155 4.61 13.74 -5.85
N ILE A 156 4.73 12.62 -5.15
CA ILE A 156 3.59 11.87 -4.65
C ILE A 156 3.13 12.46 -3.31
N THR A 157 1.89 12.94 -3.26
CA THR A 157 1.22 13.28 -2.00
C THR A 157 0.90 11.98 -1.25
N THR A 158 1.41 11.87 -0.03
CA THR A 158 1.27 10.68 0.81
C THR A 158 1.30 11.04 2.29
N TYR A 159 1.35 10.06 3.15
CA TYR A 159 1.39 10.17 4.61
C TYR A 159 2.82 9.97 5.14
N THR A 160 3.06 10.30 6.41
CA THR A 160 4.28 9.87 7.11
C THR A 160 4.31 8.35 7.25
N ILE A 161 5.48 7.78 7.48
CA ILE A 161 5.59 6.33 7.72
C ILE A 161 4.79 5.92 8.96
N GLU A 162 4.79 6.72 10.00
CA GLU A 162 4.01 6.51 11.22
C GLU A 162 2.51 6.43 10.92
N GLU A 163 2.02 7.30 10.03
CA GLU A 163 0.61 7.30 9.69
C GLU A 163 0.22 6.11 8.82
N LEU A 164 1.07 5.73 7.86
CA LEU A 164 0.89 4.49 7.12
C LEU A 164 0.84 3.28 8.05
N LEU A 165 1.73 3.21 9.05
CA LEU A 165 1.77 2.11 10.03
C LEU A 165 0.61 2.17 11.03
N GLY A 166 0.14 3.34 11.43
CA GLY A 166 -1.06 3.50 12.25
C GLY A 166 -2.30 2.91 11.57
N THR A 167 -2.49 3.20 10.27
CA THR A 167 -3.56 2.58 9.47
C THR A 167 -3.34 1.08 9.25
N LYS A 168 -2.09 0.60 9.19
CA LYS A 168 -1.74 -0.83 9.15
C LYS A 168 -2.05 -1.54 10.47
N THR A 169 -1.84 -0.89 11.60
CA THR A 169 -2.21 -1.41 12.92
C THR A 169 -3.71 -1.65 12.99
N ARG A 170 -4.53 -0.70 12.50
CA ARG A 170 -5.98 -0.88 12.37
C ARG A 170 -6.33 -2.04 11.43
N ALA A 171 -5.72 -2.10 10.25
CA ALA A 171 -5.95 -3.16 9.28
C ALA A 171 -5.60 -4.54 9.83
N LEU A 172 -4.49 -4.68 10.57
CA LEU A 172 -4.08 -5.93 11.21
C LEU A 172 -5.10 -6.39 12.25
N TYR A 173 -5.75 -5.46 12.98
CA TYR A 173 -6.84 -5.79 13.89
C TYR A 173 -8.11 -6.23 13.15
N GLN A 174 -8.49 -5.51 12.08
CA GLN A 174 -9.78 -5.70 11.40
C GLN A 174 -9.79 -6.87 10.42
N ARG A 175 -8.65 -7.20 9.79
CA ARG A 175 -8.55 -8.25 8.77
C ARG A 175 -7.45 -9.26 9.07
N ARG A 176 -7.48 -10.41 8.38
CA ARG A 176 -6.52 -11.50 8.58
C ARG A 176 -5.56 -11.57 7.41
N LYS A 177 -4.54 -10.69 7.41
CA LYS A 177 -3.48 -10.63 6.40
C LYS A 177 -2.10 -10.55 7.07
N GLY A 178 -1.28 -11.60 6.91
CA GLY A 178 0.05 -11.68 7.52
C GLY A 178 1.00 -10.58 7.07
N ARG A 179 0.85 -10.09 5.83
CA ARG A 179 1.61 -8.97 5.31
C ARG A 179 1.44 -7.68 6.12
N ASP A 180 0.31 -7.47 6.80
CA ASP A 180 0.12 -6.28 7.64
C ASP A 180 1.00 -6.34 8.90
N LEU A 181 1.25 -7.53 9.45
CA LEU A 181 2.18 -7.75 10.57
C LEU A 181 3.63 -7.49 10.14
N ILE A 182 4.03 -8.01 8.98
CA ILE A 182 5.38 -7.82 8.44
C ILE A 182 5.63 -6.35 8.07
N ASP A 183 4.65 -5.67 7.47
CA ASP A 183 4.74 -4.23 7.19
C ASP A 183 4.98 -3.41 8.46
N LEU A 184 4.31 -3.73 9.57
CA LEU A 184 4.53 -3.08 10.87
C LEU A 184 5.93 -3.36 11.41
N TRP A 185 6.33 -4.63 11.41
CA TRP A 185 7.66 -5.01 11.89
C TRP A 185 8.77 -4.32 11.11
N LEU A 186 8.72 -4.34 9.78
CA LEU A 186 9.69 -3.66 8.91
C LEU A 186 9.68 -2.14 9.09
N GLY A 187 8.49 -1.54 9.18
CA GLY A 187 8.38 -0.09 9.38
C GLY A 187 9.00 0.38 10.70
N LEU A 188 8.88 -0.43 11.77
CA LEU A 188 9.46 -0.11 13.07
C LEU A 188 10.97 -0.41 13.13
N THR A 189 11.44 -1.48 12.51
CA THR A 189 12.85 -1.92 12.59
C THR A 189 13.72 -1.20 11.56
N GLU A 190 13.37 -1.28 10.29
CA GLU A 190 14.15 -0.72 9.18
C GLU A 190 13.71 0.71 8.85
N GLY A 191 12.41 0.98 8.86
CA GLY A 191 11.84 2.32 8.62
C GLY A 191 12.04 3.28 9.78
N LYS A 192 12.43 2.77 10.96
CA LYS A 192 12.69 3.53 12.20
C LYS A 192 11.53 4.41 12.65
N ALA A 193 10.30 3.98 12.34
CA ALA A 193 9.09 4.68 12.75
C ALA A 193 8.94 4.67 14.28
N SER A 194 8.41 5.76 14.84
CA SER A 194 8.12 5.86 16.27
C SER A 194 6.88 5.04 16.63
N ALA A 195 7.07 4.02 17.48
CA ALA A 195 5.98 3.17 17.94
C ALA A 195 4.90 3.97 18.72
N GLU A 196 5.30 4.98 19.49
CA GLU A 196 4.40 5.86 20.22
C GLU A 196 3.48 6.63 19.26
N ARG A 197 4.05 7.22 18.20
CA ARG A 197 3.30 7.94 17.18
C ARG A 197 2.37 7.02 16.40
N VAL A 198 2.85 5.82 16.04
CA VAL A 198 2.02 4.79 15.37
C VAL A 198 0.78 4.45 16.18
N VAL A 199 0.93 4.25 17.50
CA VAL A 199 -0.19 3.92 18.40
C VAL A 199 -1.14 5.12 18.56
N GLU A 200 -0.63 6.33 18.70
CA GLU A 200 -1.46 7.53 18.76
C GLU A 200 -2.33 7.69 17.51
N ILE A 201 -1.71 7.54 16.34
CA ILE A 201 -2.40 7.61 15.04
C ILE A 201 -3.43 6.47 14.92
N PHE A 202 -3.06 5.24 15.30
CA PHE A 202 -3.98 4.10 15.31
C PHE A 202 -5.25 4.42 16.11
N ARG A 203 -5.12 4.97 17.32
CA ARG A 203 -6.27 5.37 18.15
C ARG A 203 -7.14 6.40 17.44
N ARG A 204 -6.55 7.43 16.83
CA ARG A 204 -7.30 8.46 16.08
C ARG A 204 -8.12 7.89 14.94
N TYR A 205 -7.55 6.93 14.20
CA TYR A 205 -8.30 6.23 13.13
C TYR A 205 -9.39 5.30 13.67
N MET A 206 -9.18 4.66 14.82
CA MET A 206 -10.21 3.86 15.48
C MET A 206 -11.35 4.74 16.01
N ASP A 207 -11.02 5.85 16.66
CA ASP A 207 -12.01 6.83 17.17
C ASP A 207 -12.85 7.42 16.04
N PHE A 208 -12.24 7.71 14.89
CA PHE A 208 -12.96 8.19 13.71
C PHE A 208 -14.03 7.19 13.22
N GLU A 209 -13.78 5.91 13.36
CA GLU A 209 -14.76 4.84 13.04
C GLU A 209 -15.75 4.58 14.20
N GLY A 210 -15.64 5.28 15.31
CA GLY A 210 -16.44 5.01 16.52
C GLY A 210 -16.09 3.71 17.21
N ASN A 211 -14.89 3.17 16.99
CA ASN A 211 -14.40 1.92 17.54
C ASN A 211 -13.30 2.19 18.58
N THR A 212 -13.24 1.33 19.60
CA THR A 212 -12.14 1.26 20.56
C THR A 212 -11.71 -0.17 20.77
N VAL A 213 -10.43 -0.36 21.07
CA VAL A 213 -9.89 -1.68 21.41
C VAL A 213 -8.78 -1.50 22.44
N ASP A 214 -8.79 -2.34 23.48
CA ASP A 214 -7.69 -2.44 24.44
C ASP A 214 -6.59 -3.39 23.95
N GLY A 215 -5.39 -3.25 24.52
CA GLY A 215 -4.23 -4.05 24.13
C GLY A 215 -4.44 -5.56 24.32
N LYS A 216 -5.12 -5.97 25.39
CA LYS A 216 -5.42 -7.39 25.66
C LYS A 216 -6.33 -8.00 24.59
N THR A 217 -7.37 -7.28 24.20
CA THR A 217 -8.28 -7.68 23.13
C THR A 217 -7.57 -7.74 21.78
N TYR A 218 -6.73 -6.74 21.48
CA TYR A 218 -5.92 -6.72 20.27
C TYR A 218 -4.96 -7.92 20.21
N GLU A 219 -4.20 -8.17 21.29
CA GLU A 219 -3.25 -9.29 21.36
C GLU A 219 -3.94 -10.64 21.17
N LYS A 220 -5.07 -10.85 21.84
CA LYS A 220 -5.88 -12.07 21.68
C LYS A 220 -6.32 -12.26 20.23
N ASN A 221 -6.82 -11.22 19.59
CA ASN A 221 -7.20 -11.24 18.18
C ASN A 221 -6.01 -11.61 17.26
N LEU A 222 -4.84 -11.03 17.50
CA LEU A 222 -3.65 -11.32 16.71
C LEU A 222 -3.15 -12.75 16.93
N ARG A 223 -3.13 -13.27 18.18
CA ARG A 223 -2.78 -14.66 18.48
C ARG A 223 -3.70 -15.67 17.79
N GLU A 224 -4.99 -15.38 17.69
CA GLU A 224 -5.92 -16.24 16.95
C GLU A 224 -5.64 -16.22 15.45
N LYS A 225 -5.25 -15.07 14.89
CA LYS A 225 -4.85 -14.96 13.47
C LYS A 225 -3.59 -15.75 13.16
N MET A 226 -2.60 -15.75 14.04
CA MET A 226 -1.36 -16.51 13.90
C MET A 226 -1.59 -18.03 13.76
N LYS A 227 -2.65 -18.58 14.34
CA LYS A 227 -3.00 -20.00 14.22
C LYS A 227 -3.53 -20.40 12.83
N HIS A 228 -3.85 -19.44 11.99
CA HIS A 228 -4.41 -19.71 10.67
C HIS A 228 -3.33 -19.88 9.60
N PRO A 229 -3.27 -21.03 8.90
CA PRO A 229 -2.27 -21.24 7.85
C PRO A 229 -2.25 -20.12 6.78
N GLY A 230 -3.44 -19.63 6.38
CA GLY A 230 -3.57 -18.55 5.42
C GLY A 230 -3.08 -17.18 5.93
N PHE A 231 -2.78 -17.03 7.21
CA PHE A 231 -2.14 -15.82 7.74
C PHE A 231 -0.63 -15.86 7.46
N ALA A 232 0.02 -16.97 7.73
CA ALA A 232 1.45 -17.14 7.44
C ALA A 232 1.72 -17.13 5.93
N SER A 233 0.94 -17.88 5.15
CA SER A 233 1.16 -17.99 3.70
C SER A 233 0.79 -16.73 2.90
N ASP A 234 0.09 -15.76 3.49
CA ASP A 234 -0.28 -14.49 2.79
C ASP A 234 0.94 -13.68 2.35
N ILE A 235 2.11 -13.85 2.98
CA ILE A 235 3.32 -13.10 2.64
C ILE A 235 4.23 -13.85 1.66
N GLU A 236 4.24 -15.17 1.66
CA GLU A 236 5.23 -16.00 0.94
C GLU A 236 5.33 -15.65 -0.56
N SER A 237 4.20 -15.51 -1.23
CA SER A 237 4.14 -15.17 -2.67
C SER A 237 4.50 -13.72 -2.99
N LEU A 238 4.70 -12.90 -1.97
CA LEU A 238 4.97 -11.46 -2.10
C LEU A 238 6.45 -11.13 -1.85
N LEU A 239 7.24 -12.07 -1.36
CA LEU A 239 8.64 -11.84 -1.04
C LEU A 239 9.54 -11.85 -2.28
N PRO A 240 10.66 -11.11 -2.24
CA PRO A 240 11.75 -11.31 -3.19
C PRO A 240 12.30 -12.73 -3.12
N ASP A 241 12.98 -13.17 -4.18
CA ASP A 241 13.62 -14.48 -4.22
C ASP A 241 14.63 -14.64 -3.07
N GLY A 242 14.56 -15.78 -2.37
CA GLY A 242 15.42 -16.10 -1.23
C GLY A 242 15.13 -15.31 0.05
N ALA A 243 14.15 -14.38 0.06
CA ALA A 243 13.76 -13.67 1.27
C ALA A 243 12.78 -14.51 2.12
N SER A 244 12.96 -14.44 3.43
CA SER A 244 12.05 -15.03 4.41
C SER A 244 11.93 -14.11 5.62
N TYR A 245 10.81 -14.18 6.31
CA TYR A 245 10.59 -13.48 7.57
C TYR A 245 10.14 -14.44 8.65
N ASP A 246 10.71 -14.28 9.85
CA ASP A 246 10.24 -14.97 11.05
C ASP A 246 8.97 -14.28 11.56
N LEU A 247 7.84 -14.94 11.33
CA LEU A 247 6.52 -14.41 11.69
C LEU A 247 6.31 -14.35 13.21
N ASP A 248 6.90 -15.28 13.96
CA ASP A 248 6.81 -15.29 15.41
C ASP A 248 7.66 -14.19 16.03
N ALA A 249 8.86 -13.96 15.51
CA ALA A 249 9.68 -12.81 15.91
C ALA A 249 9.01 -11.48 15.59
N ALA A 250 8.37 -11.36 14.42
CA ALA A 250 7.60 -10.17 14.06
C ALA A 250 6.40 -9.97 14.98
N PHE A 251 5.69 -11.05 15.35
CA PHE A 251 4.59 -11.01 16.29
C PHE A 251 5.05 -10.51 17.66
N ASP A 252 6.08 -11.13 18.24
CA ASP A 252 6.61 -10.76 19.56
C ASP A 252 7.08 -9.29 19.58
N TYR A 253 7.74 -8.84 18.50
CA TYR A 253 8.18 -7.48 18.38
C TYR A 253 7.00 -6.49 18.34
N VAL A 254 6.00 -6.74 17.49
CA VAL A 254 4.83 -5.86 17.35
C VAL A 254 3.98 -5.85 18.63
N VAL A 255 3.83 -6.99 19.32
CA VAL A 255 3.14 -7.03 20.62
C VAL A 255 3.88 -6.18 21.64
N ARG A 256 5.21 -6.31 21.72
CA ARG A 256 6.02 -5.53 22.66
C ARG A 256 6.01 -4.04 22.35
N GLU A 257 6.17 -3.63 21.08
CA GLU A 257 6.36 -2.24 20.71
C GLU A 257 5.05 -1.47 20.43
N ILE A 258 4.03 -2.13 19.93
CA ILE A 258 2.74 -1.50 19.56
C ILE A 258 1.66 -1.87 20.56
N VAL A 259 1.36 -3.17 20.69
CA VAL A 259 0.15 -3.60 21.42
C VAL A 259 0.23 -3.24 22.90
N SER A 260 1.40 -3.38 23.53
CA SER A 260 1.63 -2.99 24.94
C SER A 260 1.43 -1.49 25.23
N ARG A 261 1.38 -0.67 24.20
CA ARG A 261 1.18 0.79 24.30
C ARG A 261 -0.26 1.22 24.03
N ILE A 262 -1.13 0.31 23.55
CA ILE A 262 -2.52 0.66 23.20
C ILE A 262 -3.29 1.24 24.41
N ASP A 263 -3.06 0.73 25.62
CA ASP A 263 -3.77 1.18 26.82
C ASP A 263 -3.07 2.30 27.57
N LYS A 264 -1.85 2.65 27.18
CA LYS A 264 -1.10 3.74 27.83
C LYS A 264 -1.61 5.06 27.29
N THR A 265 -2.26 5.87 28.15
CA THR A 265 -2.54 7.28 27.84
C THR A 265 -1.20 7.98 27.63
N SER A 266 -1.08 8.70 26.51
CA SER A 266 0.05 9.63 26.36
C SER A 266 -0.01 10.66 27.48
N PRO A 267 1.12 11.02 28.11
CA PRO A 267 1.17 12.00 29.19
C PRO A 267 0.70 13.38 28.74
#